data_ab6e582fc0643639ae063580ebbb086e
#
_entry.id   ab6e582fc0643639ae063580ebbb086e
#
_cell.length_a   1.000
_cell.length_b   1.000
_cell.length_c   1.000
_cell.angle_alpha   90.00
_cell.angle_beta   90.00
_cell.angle_gamma   90.00
#
_symmetry.space_group_name_H-M   'P 1'
#
loop_
_entity.id
_entity.type
_entity.pdbx_description
1 polymer ?
#
loop_
_entity_poly.entity_id
_entity_poly.type
_entity_poly.pdbx_seq_one_letter_code
_entity_poly.pdbx_strand_id
1 'polypeptide(L)'
;TRYPHVRLRISNHSTPQAIQALENGLVDFAVVTSPVEIRKPLHKIPIFPFQEILIGGSKYASLSAEPHHLGELSEYPFISLAKDTGTRELYAEYFLNHTLAFHPDMEAATTDQILPMVEYNLGIGFYPEELARDALKSRTVCRIPLIEEAPKREICLIINPRQHQNAAAKELIGELLERV
;
A
#
# COMPACT_ATOMS: atom_id res chain seq x y z
N THR A 1 27.97 6.45 5.44
CA THR A 1 26.71 7.19 5.65
C THR A 1 26.95 8.68 5.46
N ARG A 2 26.16 9.37 4.60
CA ARG A 2 26.34 10.80 4.32
C ARG A 2 26.06 11.68 5.56
N TYR A 3 25.19 11.21 6.46
CA TYR A 3 24.75 11.94 7.64
C TYR A 3 24.92 11.09 8.92
N PRO A 4 26.16 10.93 9.45
CA PRO A 4 26.44 9.98 10.55
C PRO A 4 25.85 10.41 11.91
N HIS A 5 25.49 11.68 12.07
CA HIS A 5 24.91 12.22 13.31
C HIS A 5 23.39 12.34 13.30
N VAL A 6 22.74 12.00 12.18
CA VAL A 6 21.27 12.02 12.07
C VAL A 6 20.72 10.72 12.64
N ARG A 7 19.76 10.85 13.55
CA ARG A 7 18.98 9.71 14.06
C ARG A 7 17.63 9.69 13.34
N LEU A 8 17.35 8.60 12.64
CA LEU A 8 16.08 8.38 11.97
C LEU A 8 15.20 7.47 12.84
N ARG A 9 13.96 7.92 13.10
CA ARG A 9 12.92 7.10 13.71
C ARG A 9 11.85 6.83 12.66
N ILE A 10 11.63 5.57 12.33
CA ILE A 10 10.59 5.13 11.41
C ILE A 10 9.50 4.45 12.23
N SER A 11 8.25 4.83 11.99
CA SER A 11 7.07 4.20 12.59
C SER A 11 6.19 3.69 11.47
N ASN A 12 5.74 2.44 11.59
CA ASN A 12 4.80 1.83 10.64
C ASN A 12 3.37 2.00 11.17
N HIS A 13 2.51 2.58 10.33
CA HIS A 13 1.13 2.92 10.68
C HIS A 13 0.21 2.71 9.47
N SER A 14 -1.08 2.52 9.70
CA SER A 14 -2.08 2.73 8.65
C SER A 14 -2.08 4.19 8.20
N THR A 15 -2.55 4.47 6.97
CA THR A 15 -2.59 5.84 6.45
C THR A 15 -3.31 6.83 7.39
N PRO A 16 -4.50 6.53 7.95
CA PRO A 16 -5.14 7.45 8.90
C PRO A 16 -4.31 7.72 10.15
N GLN A 17 -3.66 6.68 10.69
CA GLN A 17 -2.80 6.84 11.87
C GLN A 17 -1.54 7.65 11.56
N ALA A 18 -0.94 7.48 10.37
CA ALA A 18 0.21 8.27 9.94
C ALA A 18 -0.15 9.77 9.80
N ILE A 19 -1.32 10.07 9.24
CA ILE A 19 -1.84 11.44 9.14
C ILE A 19 -2.06 12.03 10.54
N GLN A 20 -2.70 11.28 11.43
CA GLN A 20 -2.93 11.74 12.81
C GLN A 20 -1.62 11.99 13.57
N ALA A 21 -0.61 11.12 13.38
CA ALA A 21 0.71 11.31 13.98
C ALA A 21 1.38 12.60 13.50
N LEU A 22 1.24 12.92 12.19
CA LEU A 22 1.73 14.17 11.62
C LEU A 22 0.97 15.39 12.14
N GLU A 23 -0.36 15.32 12.22
CA GLU A 23 -1.19 16.40 12.77
C GLU A 23 -0.83 16.71 14.23
N ASN A 24 -0.55 15.68 15.01
CA ASN A 24 -0.14 15.80 16.41
C ASN A 24 1.35 16.17 16.60
N GLY A 25 2.11 16.37 15.53
CA GLY A 25 3.53 16.72 15.60
C GLY A 25 4.44 15.62 16.13
N LEU A 26 4.00 14.36 16.10
CA LEU A 26 4.78 13.18 16.55
C LEU A 26 5.80 12.74 15.52
N VAL A 27 5.64 13.13 14.27
CA VAL A 27 6.53 12.86 13.14
C VAL A 27 6.76 14.14 12.33
N ASP A 28 7.91 14.24 11.65
CA ASP A 28 8.26 15.40 10.83
C ASP A 28 7.50 15.42 9.49
N PHE A 29 7.24 14.24 8.94
CA PHE A 29 6.44 14.02 7.72
C PHE A 29 5.92 12.58 7.68
N ALA A 30 4.99 12.30 6.78
CA ALA A 30 4.48 10.96 6.53
C ALA A 30 4.63 10.59 5.05
N VAL A 31 4.95 9.33 4.78
CA VAL A 31 4.90 8.74 3.43
C VAL A 31 3.78 7.72 3.43
N VAL A 32 2.80 7.94 2.57
CA VAL A 32 1.57 7.15 2.51
C VAL A 32 1.21 6.82 1.07
N THR A 33 0.25 5.92 0.88
CA THR A 33 -0.25 5.58 -0.45
C THR A 33 -1.63 6.18 -0.69
N SER A 34 -1.92 6.57 -1.95
CA SER A 34 -3.27 6.98 -2.36
C SER A 34 -4.26 5.79 -2.33
N PRO A 35 -5.59 6.01 -2.19
CA PRO A 35 -6.19 7.30 -1.93
C PRO A 35 -5.90 7.79 -0.51
N VAL A 36 -5.67 9.07 -0.37
CA VAL A 36 -5.50 9.73 0.92
C VAL A 36 -6.19 11.09 0.90
N GLU A 37 -7.08 11.29 1.83
CA GLU A 37 -7.70 12.56 2.10
C GLU A 37 -6.94 13.29 3.18
N ILE A 38 -6.63 14.55 2.92
CA ILE A 38 -5.97 15.44 3.89
C ILE A 38 -6.76 16.71 4.05
N ARG A 39 -6.63 17.32 5.23
CA ARG A 39 -7.22 18.63 5.54
C ARG A 39 -6.12 19.68 5.73
N LYS A 40 -6.44 20.93 5.45
CA LYS A 40 -5.53 22.04 5.79
C LYS A 40 -5.18 21.98 7.29
N PRO A 41 -3.94 22.19 7.69
CA PRO A 41 -2.84 22.77 6.91
C PRO A 41 -1.96 21.76 6.15
N LEU A 42 -2.27 20.46 6.17
CA LEU A 42 -1.45 19.44 5.52
C LEU A 42 -1.38 19.63 4.01
N HIS A 43 -0.22 19.31 3.43
CA HIS A 43 0.01 19.30 1.99
C HIS A 43 0.40 17.91 1.54
N LYS A 44 -0.21 17.45 0.43
CA LYS A 44 0.10 16.21 -0.26
C LYS A 44 0.97 16.49 -1.47
N ILE A 45 2.08 15.80 -1.58
CA ILE A 45 3.00 15.86 -2.71
C ILE A 45 3.11 14.45 -3.28
N PRO A 46 2.61 14.18 -4.50
CA PRO A 46 2.82 12.89 -5.16
C PRO A 46 4.32 12.68 -5.39
N ILE A 47 4.82 11.47 -5.10
CA ILE A 47 6.23 11.11 -5.33
C ILE A 47 6.32 10.28 -6.62
N PHE A 48 5.72 9.09 -6.66
CA PHE A 48 5.68 8.26 -7.86
C PHE A 48 4.46 7.34 -7.88
N PRO A 49 3.97 7.00 -9.09
CA PRO A 49 2.92 6.03 -9.25
C PRO A 49 3.46 4.62 -8.98
N PHE A 50 2.59 3.72 -8.51
CA PHE A 50 2.87 2.31 -8.42
C PHE A 50 1.64 1.49 -8.80
N GLN A 51 1.87 0.25 -9.16
CA GLN A 51 0.82 -0.68 -9.51
C GLN A 51 0.73 -1.78 -8.46
N GLU A 52 -0.47 -2.14 -8.10
CA GLU A 52 -0.74 -3.33 -7.32
C GLU A 52 -1.10 -4.49 -8.26
N ILE A 53 -0.68 -5.67 -7.87
CA ILE A 53 -0.99 -6.92 -8.54
C ILE A 53 -1.72 -7.83 -7.56
N LEU A 54 -2.56 -8.71 -8.06
CA LEU A 54 -3.12 -9.77 -7.24
C LEU A 54 -2.09 -10.89 -7.12
N ILE A 55 -1.82 -11.32 -5.89
CA ILE A 55 -0.88 -12.39 -5.58
C ILE A 55 -1.56 -13.53 -4.82
N GLY A 56 -1.07 -14.74 -5.03
CA GLY A 56 -1.44 -15.93 -4.29
C GLY A 56 -0.20 -16.74 -3.91
N GLY A 57 -0.28 -17.47 -2.82
CA GLY A 57 0.78 -18.40 -2.44
C GLY A 57 0.78 -19.66 -3.30
N SER A 58 1.66 -20.61 -2.98
CA SER A 58 1.86 -21.85 -3.78
C SER A 58 0.59 -22.66 -3.98
N LYS A 59 -0.35 -22.65 -3.05
CA LYS A 59 -1.67 -23.29 -3.16
C LYS A 59 -2.49 -22.75 -4.34
N TYR A 60 -2.28 -21.52 -4.70
CA TYR A 60 -3.02 -20.79 -5.75
C TYR A 60 -2.22 -20.71 -7.07
N ALA A 61 -1.14 -21.48 -7.22
CA ALA A 61 -0.26 -21.41 -8.38
C ALA A 61 -0.97 -21.72 -9.71
N SER A 62 -2.02 -22.51 -9.71
CA SER A 62 -2.83 -22.78 -10.90
C SER A 62 -3.50 -21.54 -11.47
N LEU A 63 -3.81 -20.54 -10.63
CA LEU A 63 -4.43 -19.28 -11.06
C LEU A 63 -3.45 -18.34 -11.80
N SER A 64 -2.18 -18.68 -11.84
CA SER A 64 -1.18 -17.90 -12.59
C SER A 64 -1.11 -18.22 -14.08
N ALA A 65 -1.79 -19.29 -14.51
CA ALA A 65 -1.65 -19.84 -15.87
C ALA A 65 -2.37 -18.98 -16.93
N GLU A 66 -3.48 -18.34 -16.58
CA GLU A 66 -4.30 -17.55 -17.48
C GLU A 66 -4.93 -16.36 -16.75
N PRO A 67 -5.36 -15.31 -17.49
CA PRO A 67 -6.08 -14.18 -16.90
C PRO A 67 -7.47 -14.58 -16.43
N HIS A 68 -7.88 -14.06 -15.27
CA HIS A 68 -9.18 -14.31 -14.65
C HIS A 68 -10.02 -13.04 -14.62
N HIS A 69 -11.32 -13.18 -14.73
CA HIS A 69 -12.25 -12.14 -14.34
C HIS A 69 -12.30 -12.03 -12.81
N LEU A 70 -12.40 -10.80 -12.31
CA LEU A 70 -12.45 -10.53 -10.87
C LEU A 70 -13.56 -11.32 -10.17
N GLY A 71 -14.69 -11.54 -10.83
CA GLY A 71 -15.82 -12.32 -10.31
C GLY A 71 -15.50 -13.81 -10.10
N GLU A 72 -14.64 -14.39 -10.92
CA GLU A 72 -14.23 -15.81 -10.81
C GLU A 72 -13.43 -16.08 -9.55
N LEU A 73 -12.81 -15.03 -9.00
CA LEU A 73 -11.96 -15.11 -7.83
C LEU A 73 -12.72 -14.96 -6.50
N SER A 74 -14.03 -14.71 -6.56
CA SER A 74 -14.89 -14.54 -5.38
C SER A 74 -15.01 -15.78 -4.50
N GLU A 75 -14.67 -16.96 -5.01
CA GLU A 75 -14.66 -18.23 -4.26
C GLU A 75 -13.38 -18.42 -3.42
N TYR A 76 -12.36 -17.59 -3.64
CA TYR A 76 -11.09 -17.69 -2.92
C TYR A 76 -11.08 -16.73 -1.72
N PRO A 77 -10.48 -17.14 -0.59
CA PRO A 77 -10.33 -16.25 0.55
C PRO A 77 -9.51 -15.02 0.16
N PHE A 78 -10.06 -13.83 0.41
CA PHE A 78 -9.40 -12.55 0.15
C PHE A 78 -8.78 -11.97 1.42
N ILE A 79 -7.55 -11.47 1.31
CA ILE A 79 -6.84 -10.71 2.34
C ILE A 79 -6.82 -9.24 1.90
N SER A 80 -7.26 -8.35 2.77
CA SER A 80 -7.25 -6.91 2.51
C SER A 80 -6.87 -6.12 3.77
N LEU A 81 -6.76 -4.81 3.64
CA LEU A 81 -6.61 -3.94 4.79
C LEU A 81 -7.96 -3.73 5.51
N ALA A 82 -7.89 -3.26 6.76
CA ALA A 82 -9.06 -2.97 7.60
C ALA A 82 -9.99 -1.92 6.99
N LYS A 83 -11.26 -1.95 7.37
CA LYS A 83 -12.36 -1.16 6.79
C LYS A 83 -12.17 0.36 6.86
N ASP A 84 -11.40 0.84 7.82
CA ASP A 84 -11.12 2.26 8.05
C ASP A 84 -9.93 2.80 7.25
N THR A 85 -9.47 2.05 6.25
CA THR A 85 -8.35 2.46 5.39
C THR A 85 -8.81 2.86 4.00
N GLY A 86 -8.23 3.92 3.44
CA GLY A 86 -8.52 4.34 2.06
C GLY A 86 -8.22 3.26 1.02
N THR A 87 -7.28 2.35 1.29
CA THR A 87 -7.00 1.18 0.43
C THR A 87 -8.19 0.22 0.41
N ARG A 88 -8.82 -0.04 1.57
CA ARG A 88 -10.01 -0.88 1.61
C ARG A 88 -11.18 -0.27 0.87
N GLU A 89 -11.39 1.03 1.01
CA GLU A 89 -12.44 1.76 0.29
C GLU A 89 -12.19 1.73 -1.22
N LEU A 90 -10.94 1.93 -1.65
CA LEU A 90 -10.54 1.82 -3.05
C LEU A 90 -10.91 0.46 -3.65
N TYR A 91 -10.62 -0.64 -2.95
CA TYR A 91 -10.98 -1.96 -3.47
C TYR A 91 -12.48 -2.22 -3.40
N ALA A 92 -13.18 -1.73 -2.40
CA ALA A 92 -14.64 -1.82 -2.37
C ALA A 92 -15.27 -1.11 -3.57
N GLU A 93 -14.77 0.07 -3.93
CA GLU A 93 -15.20 0.81 -5.13
C GLU A 93 -14.78 0.08 -6.42
N TYR A 94 -13.56 -0.43 -6.50
CA TYR A 94 -13.08 -1.20 -7.66
C TYR A 94 -13.97 -2.42 -7.94
N PHE A 95 -14.31 -3.21 -6.93
CA PHE A 95 -15.22 -4.34 -7.06
C PHE A 95 -16.63 -3.89 -7.44
N LEU A 96 -17.13 -2.83 -6.81
CA LEU A 96 -18.46 -2.28 -7.10
C LEU A 96 -18.58 -1.80 -8.56
N ASN A 97 -17.54 -1.18 -9.12
CA ASN A 97 -17.49 -0.75 -10.51
C ASN A 97 -17.57 -1.92 -11.50
N HIS A 98 -17.24 -3.13 -11.04
CA HIS A 98 -17.44 -4.39 -11.78
C HIS A 98 -18.68 -5.16 -11.34
N THR A 99 -19.62 -4.51 -10.64
CA THR A 99 -20.88 -5.11 -10.17
C THR A 99 -20.68 -6.25 -9.17
N LEU A 100 -19.59 -6.20 -8.41
CA LEU A 100 -19.21 -7.18 -7.40
C LEU A 100 -19.19 -6.55 -6.00
N ALA A 101 -19.48 -7.35 -4.97
CA ALA A 101 -19.28 -6.94 -3.59
C ALA A 101 -17.89 -7.39 -3.11
N PHE A 102 -17.21 -6.53 -2.34
CA PHE A 102 -15.90 -6.86 -1.77
C PHE A 102 -16.03 -7.20 -0.28
N HIS A 103 -15.91 -8.48 0.01
CA HIS A 103 -15.98 -9.02 1.36
C HIS A 103 -14.73 -9.86 1.66
N PRO A 104 -13.58 -9.24 2.02
CA PRO A 104 -12.41 -10.02 2.38
C PRO A 104 -12.65 -10.83 3.64
N ASP A 105 -12.07 -12.04 3.64
CA ASP A 105 -12.16 -13.01 4.73
C ASP A 105 -11.19 -12.67 5.86
N MET A 106 -10.10 -11.97 5.53
CA MET A 106 -9.06 -11.59 6.47
C MET A 106 -8.69 -10.12 6.31
N GLU A 107 -8.48 -9.46 7.44
CA GLU A 107 -8.08 -8.07 7.50
C GLU A 107 -6.70 -7.93 8.16
N ALA A 108 -5.80 -7.20 7.48
CA ALA A 108 -4.49 -6.81 7.96
C ALA A 108 -4.48 -5.33 8.37
N ALA A 109 -3.72 -4.97 9.37
CA ALA A 109 -3.60 -3.58 9.81
C ALA A 109 -2.75 -2.72 8.85
N THR A 110 -1.72 -3.32 8.25
CA THR A 110 -0.76 -2.64 7.36
C THR A 110 -0.42 -3.52 6.16
N THR A 111 0.01 -2.90 5.05
CA THR A 111 0.28 -3.57 3.78
C THR A 111 1.36 -4.65 3.90
N ASP A 112 2.39 -4.44 4.71
CA ASP A 112 3.49 -5.38 4.91
C ASP A 112 3.06 -6.73 5.51
N GLN A 113 1.90 -6.78 6.17
CA GLN A 113 1.33 -8.01 6.71
C GLN A 113 0.69 -8.90 5.63
N ILE A 114 0.29 -8.34 4.48
CA ILE A 114 -0.41 -9.08 3.43
C ILE A 114 0.51 -10.14 2.81
N LEU A 115 1.75 -9.76 2.44
CA LEU A 115 2.67 -10.69 1.78
C LEU A 115 2.92 -11.98 2.57
N PRO A 116 3.31 -11.94 3.87
CA PRO A 116 3.49 -13.17 4.64
C PRO A 116 2.20 -13.99 4.77
N MET A 117 1.03 -13.35 4.90
CA MET A 117 -0.24 -14.09 4.94
C MET A 117 -0.50 -14.84 3.63
N VAL A 118 -0.19 -14.23 2.49
CA VAL A 118 -0.29 -14.87 1.17
C VAL A 118 0.73 -16.01 1.02
N GLU A 119 1.98 -15.81 1.43
CA GLU A 119 3.04 -16.84 1.40
C GLU A 119 2.64 -18.08 2.21
N TYR A 120 1.94 -17.90 3.33
CA TYR A 120 1.38 -19.00 4.13
C TYR A 120 0.06 -19.58 3.57
N ASN A 121 -0.34 -19.19 2.36
CA ASN A 121 -1.54 -19.68 1.69
C ASN A 121 -2.86 -19.43 2.41
N LEU A 122 -2.94 -18.36 3.21
CA LEU A 122 -4.17 -18.00 3.91
C LEU A 122 -5.24 -17.46 2.95
N GLY A 123 -4.82 -16.86 1.83
CA GLY A 123 -5.70 -16.33 0.80
C GLY A 123 -4.93 -15.67 -0.33
N ILE A 124 -5.66 -14.97 -1.19
CA ILE A 124 -5.14 -14.12 -2.24
C ILE A 124 -5.31 -12.65 -1.83
N GLY A 125 -4.47 -11.75 -2.33
CA GLY A 125 -4.55 -10.34 -1.95
C GLY A 125 -3.85 -9.43 -2.93
N PHE A 126 -4.28 -8.17 -2.98
CA PHE A 126 -3.57 -7.14 -3.74
C PHE A 126 -2.33 -6.68 -2.98
N TYR A 127 -1.24 -6.52 -3.71
CA TYR A 127 0.04 -6.12 -3.14
C TYR A 127 0.87 -5.31 -4.15
N PRO A 128 1.65 -4.31 -3.71
CA PRO A 128 2.50 -3.53 -4.61
C PRO A 128 3.50 -4.43 -5.35
N GLU A 129 3.52 -4.35 -6.69
CA GLU A 129 4.36 -5.22 -7.54
C GLU A 129 5.85 -5.10 -7.19
N GLU A 130 6.31 -3.87 -6.93
CA GLU A 130 7.72 -3.64 -6.57
C GLU A 130 8.13 -4.36 -5.27
N LEU A 131 7.24 -4.41 -4.30
CA LEU A 131 7.48 -5.08 -3.01
C LEU A 131 7.33 -6.61 -3.12
N ALA A 132 6.54 -7.09 -4.08
CA ALA A 132 6.37 -8.52 -4.35
C ALA A 132 7.54 -9.14 -5.13
N ARG A 133 8.44 -8.34 -5.71
CA ARG A 133 9.46 -8.76 -6.68
C ARG A 133 10.31 -9.94 -6.21
N ASP A 134 10.79 -9.92 -4.99
CA ASP A 134 11.65 -10.99 -4.48
C ASP A 134 10.88 -12.27 -4.19
N ALA A 135 9.66 -12.16 -3.67
CA ALA A 135 8.76 -13.29 -3.44
C ALA A 135 8.31 -13.94 -4.75
N LEU A 136 8.07 -13.14 -5.80
CA LEU A 136 7.77 -13.63 -7.15
C LEU A 136 8.98 -14.36 -7.76
N LYS A 137 10.20 -13.82 -7.63
CA LYS A 137 11.44 -14.46 -8.11
C LYS A 137 11.73 -15.78 -7.41
N SER A 138 11.55 -15.82 -6.10
CA SER A 138 11.73 -17.03 -5.27
C SER A 138 10.56 -18.01 -5.39
N ARG A 139 9.48 -17.62 -6.07
CA ARG A 139 8.25 -18.40 -6.26
C ARG A 139 7.56 -18.79 -4.95
N THR A 140 7.74 -18.00 -3.90
CA THR A 140 6.96 -18.15 -2.67
C THR A 140 5.53 -17.65 -2.86
N VAL A 141 5.36 -16.71 -3.80
CA VAL A 141 4.05 -16.28 -4.32
C VAL A 141 4.03 -16.30 -5.84
N CYS A 142 2.84 -16.33 -6.43
CA CYS A 142 2.60 -16.17 -7.85
C CYS A 142 1.71 -14.94 -8.10
N ARG A 143 1.90 -14.30 -9.25
CA ARG A 143 0.96 -13.29 -9.77
C ARG A 143 -0.26 -14.01 -10.33
N ILE A 144 -1.44 -13.53 -9.96
CA ILE A 144 -2.72 -13.94 -10.54
C ILE A 144 -3.12 -12.86 -11.55
N PRO A 145 -3.05 -13.14 -12.85
CA PRO A 145 -3.40 -12.13 -13.86
C PRO A 145 -4.90 -11.83 -13.83
N LEU A 146 -5.26 -10.54 -13.93
CA LEU A 146 -6.63 -10.07 -14.02
C LEU A 146 -6.92 -9.51 -15.42
N ILE A 147 -8.13 -9.70 -15.89
CA ILE A 147 -8.67 -9.09 -17.12
C ILE A 147 -8.98 -7.61 -16.83
N GLU A 148 -9.56 -7.32 -15.66
CA GLU A 148 -9.86 -5.98 -15.21
C GLU A 148 -8.58 -5.28 -14.73
N GLU A 149 -8.35 -4.06 -15.21
CA GLU A 149 -7.18 -3.27 -14.81
C GLU A 149 -7.27 -2.90 -13.33
N ALA A 150 -6.26 -3.27 -12.54
CA ALA A 150 -6.18 -2.90 -11.14
C ALA A 150 -6.07 -1.38 -10.95
N PRO A 151 -6.59 -0.82 -9.84
CA PRO A 151 -6.55 0.62 -9.58
C PRO A 151 -5.11 1.16 -9.57
N LYS A 152 -4.91 2.31 -10.24
CA LYS A 152 -3.64 3.05 -10.20
C LYS A 152 -3.52 3.78 -8.88
N ARG A 153 -2.35 3.72 -8.30
CA ARG A 153 -2.05 4.33 -7.00
C ARG A 153 -0.76 5.14 -7.06
N GLU A 154 -0.57 5.97 -6.05
CA GLU A 154 0.63 6.82 -5.90
C GLU A 154 1.18 6.70 -4.49
N ILE A 155 2.50 6.79 -4.35
CA ILE A 155 3.14 7.11 -3.08
C ILE A 155 3.14 8.63 -2.95
N CYS A 156 2.71 9.10 -1.79
CA CYS A 156 2.57 10.52 -1.48
C CYS A 156 3.36 10.88 -0.23
N LEU A 157 4.06 12.00 -0.28
CA LEU A 157 4.62 12.67 0.87
C LEU A 157 3.59 13.63 1.44
N ILE A 158 3.34 13.55 2.75
CA ILE A 158 2.48 14.47 3.47
C ILE A 158 3.32 15.29 4.45
N ILE A 159 3.20 16.59 4.35
CA ILE A 159 3.91 17.56 5.20
C ILE A 159 2.93 18.50 5.88
N ASN A 160 3.33 19.02 7.05
CA ASN A 160 2.63 20.09 7.73
C ASN A 160 3.46 21.38 7.64
N PRO A 161 3.11 22.36 6.78
CA PRO A 161 3.89 23.59 6.63
C PRO A 161 3.92 24.47 7.89
N ARG A 162 2.99 24.26 8.82
CA ARG A 162 2.95 25.00 10.10
C ARG A 162 3.87 24.41 11.17
N GLN A 163 4.31 23.17 10.97
CA GLN A 163 5.23 22.52 11.88
C GLN A 163 6.66 22.92 11.56
N HIS A 164 7.43 23.25 12.61
CA HIS A 164 8.85 23.53 12.44
C HIS A 164 9.59 22.24 12.09
N GLN A 165 10.05 22.16 10.84
CA GLN A 165 10.88 21.05 10.38
C GLN A 165 12.35 21.36 10.69
N ASN A 166 13.04 20.40 11.30
CA ASN A 166 14.47 20.50 11.49
C ASN A 166 15.24 20.36 10.17
N ALA A 167 16.53 20.73 10.15
CA ALA A 167 17.34 20.72 8.93
C ALA A 167 17.46 19.30 8.31
N ALA A 168 17.54 18.25 9.15
CA ALA A 168 17.66 16.89 8.68
C ALA A 168 16.36 16.39 7.99
N ALA A 169 15.19 16.77 8.52
CA ALA A 169 13.91 16.46 7.90
C ALA A 169 13.76 17.15 6.54
N LYS A 170 14.14 18.43 6.44
CA LYS A 170 14.10 19.19 5.17
C LYS A 170 15.00 18.56 4.11
N GLU A 171 16.21 18.16 4.51
CA GLU A 171 17.15 17.52 3.60
C GLU A 171 16.63 16.17 3.11
N LEU A 172 16.09 15.35 4.00
CA LEU A 172 15.51 14.06 3.63
C LEU A 172 14.29 14.21 2.72
N ILE A 173 13.43 15.19 2.97
CA ILE A 173 12.32 15.54 2.08
C ILE A 173 12.84 15.94 0.72
N GLY A 174 13.87 16.79 0.64
CA GLY A 174 14.52 17.19 -0.60
C GLY A 174 15.04 15.98 -1.39
N GLU A 175 15.80 15.10 -0.74
CA GLU A 175 16.31 13.88 -1.40
C GLU A 175 15.19 12.92 -1.89
N LEU A 176 14.06 12.85 -1.16
CA LEU A 176 12.91 12.06 -1.61
C LEU A 176 12.27 12.66 -2.87
N LEU A 177 12.23 13.98 -2.98
CA LEU A 177 11.63 14.68 -4.13
C LEU A 177 12.58 14.76 -5.35
N GLU A 178 13.89 14.73 -5.14
CA GLU A 178 14.89 14.74 -6.24
C GLU A 178 15.02 13.39 -6.95
N ARG A 179 14.55 12.30 -6.36
CA ARG A 179 14.60 10.94 -6.94
C ARG A 179 13.41 10.59 -7.81
N VAL A 180 12.51 11.53 -8.04
CA VAL A 180 11.26 11.39 -8.82
C VAL A 180 11.42 11.89 -10.29
#